data_cc149124cbd0c5e234334761d8a11a8c
#
_entry.id   cc149124cbd0c5e234334761d8a11a8c
#
_cell.length_a   1.000
_cell.length_b   1.000
_cell.length_c   1.000
_cell.angle_alpha   90.00
_cell.angle_beta   90.00
_cell.angle_gamma   90.00
#
_symmetry.space_group_name_H-M   'P 1'
#
loop_
_entity.id
_entity.type
_entity.pdbx_description
1 polymer ?
#
loop_
_entity_poly.entity_id
_entity_poly.type
_entity_poly.pdbx_seq_one_letter_code
_entity_poly.pdbx_strand_id
1 'polypeptide(L)'
;MTNSKAKGKAGELEFARFCRSMGYEVRRTAQYCGKTGDAADCVGLPGIHIEVKRVEHLNIDDALDQARRDAEAKHDGSLPIVAHRRNHTRWKITMDAVDWFEIFREWEAGRSKEA
;
A
#
# COMPACT_ATOMS: atom_id res chain seq x y z
N MET A 1 25.18 11.41 -3.93
CA MET A 1 24.03 11.73 -3.06
C MET A 1 22.73 11.22 -3.69
N THR A 2 21.97 10.46 -2.97
CA THR A 2 20.74 9.85 -3.50
C THR A 2 19.59 10.85 -3.43
N ASN A 3 18.90 11.06 -4.55
CA ASN A 3 17.71 11.90 -4.57
C ASN A 3 16.52 11.10 -3.99
N SER A 4 16.11 11.45 -2.77
CA SER A 4 15.05 10.74 -2.03
C SER A 4 13.70 10.74 -2.76
N LYS A 5 13.36 11.85 -3.43
CA LYS A 5 12.11 11.94 -4.20
C LYS A 5 12.12 11.01 -5.41
N ALA A 6 13.23 10.98 -6.13
CA ALA A 6 13.37 10.09 -7.29
C ALA A 6 13.34 8.64 -6.89
N LYS A 7 13.98 8.30 -5.75
CA LYS A 7 13.99 6.94 -5.22
C LYS A 7 12.61 6.50 -4.76
N GLY A 8 11.87 7.39 -4.08
CA GLY A 8 10.50 7.12 -3.65
C GLY A 8 9.58 6.90 -4.85
N LYS A 9 9.67 7.78 -5.85
CA LYS A 9 8.89 7.65 -7.08
C LYS A 9 9.18 6.34 -7.80
N ALA A 10 10.45 5.95 -7.89
CA ALA A 10 10.84 4.69 -8.54
C ALA A 10 10.22 3.49 -7.83
N GLY A 11 10.22 3.48 -6.50
CA GLY A 11 9.62 2.41 -5.70
C GLY A 11 8.11 2.32 -5.91
N GLU A 12 7.43 3.47 -5.93
CA GLU A 12 5.97 3.52 -6.16
C GLU A 12 5.62 3.01 -7.56
N LEU A 13 6.39 3.39 -8.57
CA LEU A 13 6.20 2.91 -9.94
C LEU A 13 6.47 1.41 -10.04
N GLU A 14 7.48 0.92 -9.34
CA GLU A 14 7.80 -0.51 -9.29
C GLU A 14 6.65 -1.31 -8.70
N PHE A 15 6.10 -0.86 -7.58
CA PHE A 15 4.96 -1.56 -6.96
C PHE A 15 3.72 -1.50 -7.83
N ALA A 16 3.43 -0.35 -8.44
CA ALA A 16 2.29 -0.22 -9.35
C ALA A 16 2.42 -1.19 -10.52
N ARG A 17 3.62 -1.32 -11.08
CA ARG A 17 3.88 -2.28 -12.16
C ARG A 17 3.67 -3.72 -11.70
N PHE A 18 4.12 -4.03 -10.49
CA PHE A 18 3.89 -5.36 -9.90
C PHE A 18 2.40 -5.66 -9.78
N CYS A 19 1.61 -4.72 -9.28
CA CYS A 19 0.16 -4.90 -9.14
C CYS A 19 -0.51 -5.11 -10.50
N ARG A 20 -0.06 -4.39 -11.53
CA ARG A 20 -0.62 -4.58 -12.87
C ARG A 20 -0.30 -5.98 -13.40
N SER A 21 0.86 -6.52 -13.08
CA SER A 21 1.20 -7.91 -13.46
C SER A 21 0.30 -8.92 -12.76
N MET A 22 -0.29 -8.55 -11.63
CA MET A 22 -1.25 -9.37 -10.90
C MET A 22 -2.69 -9.15 -11.36
N GLY A 23 -2.92 -8.29 -12.35
CA GLY A 23 -4.24 -8.05 -12.92
C GLY A 23 -5.01 -6.86 -12.38
N TYR A 24 -4.35 -5.95 -11.68
CA TYR A 24 -5.02 -4.80 -11.06
C TYR A 24 -4.45 -3.48 -11.58
N GLU A 25 -5.35 -2.57 -11.95
CA GLU A 25 -5.01 -1.27 -12.52
C GLU A 25 -4.54 -0.30 -11.43
N VAL A 26 -3.40 -0.58 -10.84
CA VAL A 26 -2.79 0.28 -9.82
C VAL A 26 -1.88 1.29 -10.50
N ARG A 27 -1.91 2.52 -10.00
CA ARG A 27 -1.07 3.59 -10.50
C ARG A 27 -0.54 4.42 -9.34
N ARG A 28 0.58 5.06 -9.60
CA ARG A 28 1.16 5.99 -8.64
C ARG A 28 0.27 7.22 -8.51
N THR A 29 0.03 7.65 -7.27
CA THR A 29 -0.73 8.87 -7.01
C THR A 29 0.13 10.08 -7.38
N ALA A 30 -0.43 11.00 -8.17
CA ALA A 30 0.24 12.25 -8.46
C ALA A 30 0.17 13.14 -7.23
N GLN A 31 1.30 13.33 -6.56
CA GLN A 31 1.36 14.16 -5.37
C GLN A 31 1.66 15.60 -5.76
N TYR A 32 0.64 16.36 -6.01
CA TYR A 32 0.77 17.79 -6.24
C TYR A 32 0.59 18.54 -4.93
N CYS A 33 1.70 18.89 -4.30
CA CYS A 33 1.71 19.83 -3.18
C CYS A 33 0.80 19.48 -2.00
N GLY A 34 0.53 18.22 -1.77
CA GLY A 34 -0.29 17.79 -0.64
C GLY A 34 -1.75 18.25 -0.71
N LYS A 35 -2.20 18.67 -1.86
CA LYS A 35 -3.56 19.19 -2.03
C LYS A 35 -4.54 18.20 -2.62
N THR A 36 -4.10 17.04 -3.00
CA THR A 36 -4.99 15.96 -3.39
C THR A 36 -5.57 15.38 -2.11
N GLY A 37 -6.82 15.02 -2.10
CA GLY A 37 -7.46 14.42 -0.94
C GLY A 37 -6.92 13.03 -0.60
N ASP A 38 -5.97 12.51 -1.37
CA ASP A 38 -5.42 11.18 -1.16
C ASP A 38 -3.92 11.25 -0.88
N ALA A 39 -3.53 10.87 0.35
CA ALA A 39 -2.14 10.82 0.78
C ALA A 39 -1.47 9.48 0.48
N ALA A 40 -2.18 8.51 -0.11
CA ALA A 40 -1.62 7.21 -0.47
C ALA A 40 -0.61 7.36 -1.60
N ASP A 41 0.42 6.50 -1.58
CA ASP A 41 1.45 6.51 -2.62
C ASP A 41 0.95 5.94 -3.94
N CYS A 42 0.02 4.98 -3.87
CA CYS A 42 -0.61 4.36 -5.04
C CYS A 42 -2.11 4.22 -4.82
N VAL A 43 -2.85 4.18 -5.92
CA VAL A 43 -4.31 3.95 -5.91
C VAL A 43 -4.65 2.88 -6.94
N GLY A 44 -5.81 2.24 -6.78
CA GLY A 44 -6.28 1.23 -7.74
C GLY A 44 -6.70 -0.09 -7.10
N LEU A 45 -6.61 -0.19 -5.77
CA LEU A 45 -7.17 -1.32 -5.03
C LEU A 45 -8.28 -0.76 -4.14
N PRO A 46 -9.55 -0.85 -4.59
CA PRO A 46 -10.67 -0.24 -3.84
C PRO A 46 -10.71 -0.72 -2.39
N GLY A 47 -10.82 0.23 -1.47
CA GLY A 47 -10.88 -0.06 -0.04
C GLY A 47 -9.52 -0.21 0.64
N ILE A 48 -8.42 -0.09 -0.10
CA ILE A 48 -7.06 -0.25 0.44
C ILE A 48 -6.28 1.05 0.29
N HIS A 49 -5.69 1.52 1.38
CA HIS A 49 -4.79 2.67 1.37
C HIS A 49 -3.35 2.15 1.27
N ILE A 50 -2.66 2.49 0.18
CA ILE A 50 -1.36 1.90 -0.15
C ILE A 50 -0.22 2.88 0.14
N GLU A 51 0.66 2.52 1.08
CA GLU A 51 1.94 3.16 1.30
C GLU A 51 3.04 2.25 0.76
N VAL A 52 3.99 2.82 0.02
CA VAL A 52 5.07 2.02 -0.59
C VAL A 52 6.42 2.41 0.02
N LYS A 53 7.18 1.42 0.44
CA LYS A 53 8.53 1.61 0.98
C LYS A 53 9.51 0.68 0.27
N ARG A 54 10.30 1.25 -0.61
CA ARG A 54 11.34 0.52 -1.36
C ARG A 54 12.70 0.94 -0.82
N VAL A 55 13.05 0.40 0.35
CA VAL A 55 14.26 0.79 1.10
C VAL A 55 14.93 -0.46 1.67
N GLU A 56 16.24 -0.38 1.96
CA GLU A 56 16.99 -1.49 2.51
C GLU A 56 16.74 -1.69 4.02
N HIS A 57 16.57 -0.61 4.74
CA HIS A 57 16.31 -0.65 6.18
C HIS A 57 15.02 0.09 6.48
N LEU A 58 14.00 -0.64 6.88
CA LEU A 58 12.68 -0.10 7.12
C LEU A 58 12.27 -0.29 8.57
N ASN A 59 11.88 0.81 9.23
CA ASN A 59 11.14 0.70 10.48
C ASN A 59 9.68 0.46 10.09
N ILE A 60 9.26 -0.79 10.10
CA ILE A 60 7.93 -1.19 9.63
C ILE A 60 6.82 -0.63 10.52
N ASP A 61 7.06 -0.54 11.82
CA ASP A 61 6.06 -0.01 12.74
C ASP A 61 5.78 1.46 12.47
N ASP A 62 6.82 2.26 12.26
CA ASP A 62 6.66 3.68 11.90
C ASP A 62 5.94 3.84 10.56
N ALA A 63 6.30 3.01 9.58
CA ALA A 63 5.67 3.06 8.27
C ALA A 63 4.19 2.72 8.35
N LEU A 64 3.83 1.70 9.13
CA LEU A 64 2.44 1.29 9.31
C LEU A 64 1.65 2.35 10.08
N ASP A 65 2.25 2.97 11.09
CA ASP A 65 1.62 4.07 11.83
C ASP A 65 1.32 5.26 10.90
N GLN A 66 2.26 5.59 10.02
CA GLN A 66 2.04 6.64 9.02
C GLN A 66 0.89 6.30 8.09
N ALA A 67 0.88 5.08 7.57
CA ALA A 67 -0.19 4.61 6.68
C ALA A 67 -1.54 4.68 7.38
N ARG A 68 -1.60 4.30 8.64
CA ARG A 68 -2.83 4.35 9.44
C ARG A 68 -3.34 5.79 9.62
N ARG A 69 -2.44 6.71 9.96
CA ARG A 69 -2.82 8.13 10.13
C ARG A 69 -3.35 8.72 8.83
N ASP A 70 -2.66 8.42 7.72
CA ASP A 70 -3.05 8.96 6.42
C ASP A 70 -4.37 8.37 5.94
N ALA A 71 -4.61 7.08 6.19
CA ALA A 71 -5.87 6.43 5.85
C ALA A 71 -7.02 7.00 6.68
N GLU A 72 -6.82 7.17 8.00
CA GLU A 72 -7.84 7.72 8.89
C GLU A 72 -8.21 9.15 8.49
N ALA A 73 -7.25 9.94 8.03
CA ALA A 73 -7.48 11.32 7.63
C ALA A 73 -8.43 11.45 6.43
N LYS A 74 -8.56 10.41 5.63
CA LYS A 74 -9.47 10.40 4.48
C LYS A 74 -10.92 10.12 4.88
N HIS A 75 -11.17 9.53 6.03
CA HIS A 75 -12.51 9.16 6.53
C HIS A 75 -13.33 8.32 5.54
N ASP A 76 -12.67 7.47 4.75
CA ASP A 76 -13.34 6.63 3.75
C ASP A 76 -13.37 5.14 4.12
N GLY A 77 -12.87 4.80 5.31
CA GLY A 77 -12.85 3.41 5.77
C GLY A 77 -11.80 2.52 5.09
N SER A 78 -10.91 3.09 4.30
CA SER A 78 -9.88 2.30 3.64
C SER A 78 -8.91 1.69 4.65
N LEU A 79 -8.46 0.46 4.37
CA LEU A 79 -7.54 -0.28 5.22
C LEU A 79 -6.11 0.06 4.84
N PRO A 80 -5.29 0.52 5.79
CA PRO A 80 -3.91 0.88 5.50
C PRO A 80 -3.01 -0.34 5.36
N ILE A 81 -2.20 -0.35 4.32
CA ILE A 81 -1.14 -1.34 4.13
C ILE A 81 0.18 -0.66 3.81
N VAL A 82 1.26 -1.34 4.14
CA VAL A 82 2.60 -0.95 3.69
C VAL A 82 3.07 -2.04 2.74
N ALA A 83 3.25 -1.67 1.47
CA ALA A 83 3.87 -2.53 0.48
C ALA A 83 5.37 -2.23 0.51
N HIS A 84 6.20 -3.22 0.80
CA HIS A 84 7.62 -2.95 0.99
C HIS A 84 8.49 -4.04 0.40
N ARG A 85 9.69 -3.63 0.03
CA ARG A 85 10.67 -4.51 -0.58
C ARG A 85 12.06 -3.90 -0.38
N ARG A 86 13.05 -4.74 -0.16
CA ARG A 86 14.47 -4.38 -0.25
C ARG A 86 15.09 -5.10 -1.44
N ASN A 87 16.34 -4.77 -1.76
CA ASN A 87 17.04 -5.38 -2.89
C ASN A 87 17.03 -6.91 -2.77
N HIS A 88 16.82 -7.57 -3.91
CA HIS A 88 16.88 -9.04 -4.02
C HIS A 88 15.84 -9.78 -3.19
N THR A 89 14.74 -9.11 -2.79
CA THR A 89 13.65 -9.76 -2.06
C THR A 89 12.32 -9.54 -2.80
N ARG A 90 11.30 -10.29 -2.40
CA ARG A 90 9.97 -10.17 -2.97
C ARG A 90 9.20 -9.04 -2.30
N TRP A 91 8.20 -8.51 -3.01
CA TRP A 91 7.25 -7.58 -2.42
C TRP A 91 6.49 -8.24 -1.28
N LYS A 92 6.33 -7.52 -0.19
CA LYS A 92 5.57 -7.95 0.98
C LYS A 92 4.53 -6.91 1.31
N ILE A 93 3.46 -7.36 1.93
CA ILE A 93 2.41 -6.47 2.44
C ILE A 93 2.36 -6.62 3.95
N THR A 94 2.43 -5.51 4.67
CA THR A 94 2.24 -5.50 6.12
C THR A 94 1.00 -4.68 6.43
N MET A 95 0.17 -5.18 7.34
CA MET A 95 -1.02 -4.50 7.79
C MET A 95 -1.34 -4.90 9.23
N ASP A 96 -2.22 -4.14 9.89
CA ASP A 96 -2.67 -4.48 11.22
C ASP A 96 -3.46 -5.80 11.20
N ALA A 97 -3.27 -6.61 12.23
CA ALA A 97 -3.95 -7.92 12.31
C ALA A 97 -5.48 -7.79 12.31
N VAL A 98 -6.01 -6.75 12.95
CA VAL A 98 -7.46 -6.50 12.97
C VAL A 98 -7.98 -6.31 11.54
N ASP A 99 -7.28 -5.51 10.74
CA ASP A 99 -7.64 -5.25 9.35
C ASP A 99 -7.50 -6.50 8.50
N TRP A 100 -6.45 -7.29 8.75
CA TRP A 100 -6.26 -8.54 8.05
C TRP A 100 -7.43 -9.50 8.27
N PHE A 101 -8.00 -9.53 9.48
CA PHE A 101 -9.16 -10.38 9.75
C PHE A 101 -10.42 -9.92 9.01
N GLU A 102 -10.55 -8.62 8.72
CA GLU A 102 -11.64 -8.17 7.85
C GLU A 102 -11.53 -8.81 6.46
N ILE A 103 -10.31 -8.84 5.92
CA ILE A 103 -10.06 -9.46 4.62
C ILE A 103 -10.25 -10.98 4.70
N PHE A 104 -9.78 -11.60 5.77
CA PHE A 104 -9.91 -13.04 5.95
C PHE A 104 -11.37 -13.49 6.00
N ARG A 105 -12.23 -12.72 6.68
CA ARG A 105 -13.67 -13.06 6.73
C ARG A 105 -14.30 -13.07 5.35
N GLU A 106 -13.95 -12.12 4.51
CA GLU A 106 -14.44 -12.06 3.13
C GLU A 106 -13.93 -13.25 2.30
N TRP A 107 -12.65 -13.56 2.43
CA TRP A 107 -12.05 -14.69 1.74
C TRP A 107 -12.69 -16.01 2.18
N GLU A 108 -12.88 -16.19 3.49
CA GLU A 108 -13.52 -17.37 4.03
C GLU A 108 -14.97 -17.52 3.54
N ALA A 109 -15.71 -16.42 3.54
CA ALA A 109 -17.12 -16.41 3.07
C ALA A 109 -17.19 -16.79 1.60
N GLY A 110 -16.26 -16.31 0.76
CA GLY A 110 -16.19 -16.67 -0.65
C GLY A 110 -15.90 -18.16 -0.85
N ARG A 111 -15.01 -18.70 -0.06
CA ARG A 111 -14.68 -20.14 -0.10
C ARG A 111 -15.89 -21.02 0.28
N SER A 112 -16.63 -20.60 1.29
CA SER A 112 -17.82 -21.36 1.73
C SER A 112 -18.89 -21.45 0.66
N LYS A 113 -19.01 -20.41 -0.18
CA LYS A 113 -19.97 -20.39 -1.27
C LYS A 113 -19.58 -21.29 -2.43
N GLU A 114 -18.30 -21.59 -2.57
CA GLU A 114 -17.78 -22.43 -3.66
C GLU A 114 -17.72 -23.92 -3.29
N ALA A 115 -17.87 -24.22 -2.02
CA ALA A 115 -17.76 -25.60 -1.53
C ALA A 115 -19.01 -26.44 -1.88
#